data_9f7b2415e3dabc66f60757de91c9a7bd
#
_entry.id   9f7b2415e3dabc66f60757de91c9a7bd
#
_cell.length_a   1.000
_cell.length_b   1.000
_cell.length_c   1.000
_cell.angle_alpha   90.00
_cell.angle_beta   90.00
_cell.angle_gamma   90.00
#
_symmetry.space_group_name_H-M   'P 1'
#
loop_
_entity.id
_entity.type
_entity.pdbx_description
1 polymer ?
#
loop_
_entity_poly.entity_id
_entity_poly.type
_entity_poly.pdbx_seq_one_letter_code
_entity_poly.pdbx_strand_id
1 'polypeptide(L)'
;CDGNVGVTTGAWQKGPANGYFTTVWLRDPKKGKMTWVLDHGDSLATPRAAPDFIESRQAKCGARPAVPIEAGNQGDDMAVGLSPDQTLSWTSTVRPDQSRRVTVRLWDGKDMQTVIDNQVAPPVPAQP
;
A
#
# COMPACT_ATOMS: atom_id res chain seq x y z
N CYS A 1 7.49 6.13 11.46
CA CYS A 1 8.61 6.35 12.39
C CYS A 1 8.39 5.65 13.74
N ASP A 2 7.15 5.63 14.25
CA ASP A 2 6.83 5.05 15.56
C ASP A 2 6.83 3.51 15.59
N GLY A 3 6.99 2.86 14.45
CA GLY A 3 6.98 1.40 14.36
C GLY A 3 5.59 0.74 14.49
N ASN A 4 4.51 1.51 14.44
CA ASN A 4 3.15 0.98 14.62
C ASN A 4 2.46 0.60 13.31
N VAL A 5 2.93 1.10 12.18
CA VAL A 5 2.43 0.77 10.85
C VAL A 5 3.58 0.43 9.93
N GLY A 6 3.45 -0.64 9.19
CA GLY A 6 4.43 -1.04 8.19
C GLY A 6 3.74 -1.56 6.94
N VAL A 7 4.46 -1.54 5.83
CA VAL A 7 3.99 -2.08 4.56
C VAL A 7 5.05 -2.98 3.98
N THR A 8 4.64 -4.16 3.54
CA THR A 8 5.49 -5.08 2.79
C THR A 8 4.98 -5.18 1.37
N THR A 9 5.88 -5.24 0.42
CA THR A 9 5.55 -5.48 -0.99
C THR A 9 6.60 -6.40 -1.61
N GLY A 10 6.18 -7.23 -2.54
CA GLY A 10 7.09 -8.16 -3.17
C GLY A 10 6.47 -8.87 -4.35
N ALA A 11 7.30 -9.64 -5.04
CA ALA A 11 6.87 -10.52 -6.12
C ALA A 11 6.50 -11.90 -5.58
N TRP A 12 5.58 -12.57 -6.26
CA TRP A 12 5.32 -13.99 -6.08
C TRP A 12 5.35 -14.71 -7.42
N GLN A 13 5.64 -16.00 -7.36
CA GLN A 13 5.61 -16.89 -8.51
C GLN A 13 5.02 -18.23 -8.08
N LYS A 14 4.10 -18.75 -8.87
CA LYS A 14 3.50 -20.06 -8.66
C LYS A 14 3.35 -20.75 -10.02
N GLY A 15 4.22 -21.74 -10.29
CA GLY A 15 4.29 -22.35 -11.61
C GLY A 15 4.60 -21.28 -12.68
N PRO A 16 3.82 -21.22 -13.77
CA PRO A 16 4.01 -20.21 -14.82
C PRO A 16 3.41 -18.84 -14.45
N ALA A 17 2.64 -18.74 -13.37
CA ALA A 17 1.98 -17.52 -12.96
C ALA A 17 2.90 -16.65 -12.12
N ASN A 18 2.83 -15.35 -12.34
CA ASN A 18 3.60 -14.33 -11.63
C ASN A 18 2.67 -13.23 -11.13
N GLY A 19 3.10 -12.55 -10.10
CA GLY A 19 2.37 -11.39 -9.59
C GLY A 19 3.16 -10.65 -8.53
N TYR A 20 2.48 -9.75 -7.86
CA TYR A 20 3.01 -9.02 -6.71
C TYR A 20 1.95 -8.92 -5.62
N PHE A 21 2.41 -8.58 -4.43
CA PHE A 21 1.55 -8.27 -3.29
C PHE A 21 2.01 -6.97 -2.62
N THR A 22 1.08 -6.32 -1.95
CA THR A 22 1.32 -5.21 -1.03
C THR A 22 0.42 -5.40 0.17
N THR A 23 1.00 -5.47 1.35
CA THR A 23 0.28 -5.75 2.59
C THR A 23 0.56 -4.66 3.61
N VAL A 24 -0.49 -4.10 4.20
CA VAL A 24 -0.40 -3.11 5.27
C VAL A 24 -0.59 -3.81 6.61
N TRP A 25 0.33 -3.54 7.55
CA TRP A 25 0.40 -4.13 8.87
C TRP A 25 0.22 -3.06 9.94
N LEU A 26 -0.60 -3.36 10.94
CA LEU A 26 -0.74 -2.55 12.14
C LEU A 26 -0.26 -3.32 13.36
N ARG A 27 0.40 -2.60 14.27
CA ARG A 27 0.76 -3.17 15.57
C ARG A 27 -0.45 -3.13 16.50
N ASP A 28 -0.82 -4.29 17.04
CA ASP A 28 -1.84 -4.37 18.09
C ASP A 28 -1.30 -3.67 19.36
N PRO A 29 -1.99 -2.63 19.87
CA PRO A 29 -1.51 -1.88 21.03
C PRO A 29 -1.51 -2.70 22.32
N LYS A 30 -2.29 -3.76 22.40
CA LYS A 30 -2.37 -4.63 23.59
C LYS A 30 -1.36 -5.76 23.56
N LYS A 31 -1.19 -6.40 22.41
CA LYS A 31 -0.36 -7.60 22.24
C LYS A 31 1.01 -7.31 21.65
N GLY A 32 1.22 -6.13 21.09
CA GLY A 32 2.47 -5.74 20.43
C GLY A 32 2.75 -6.49 19.12
N LYS A 33 1.84 -7.34 18.66
CA LYS A 33 2.00 -8.10 17.42
C LYS A 33 1.52 -7.30 16.22
N MET A 34 2.19 -7.48 15.08
CA MET A 34 1.74 -6.95 13.81
C MET A 34 0.64 -7.84 13.24
N THR A 35 -0.47 -7.23 12.84
CA THR A 35 -1.57 -7.89 12.13
C THR A 35 -1.83 -7.15 10.82
N TRP A 36 -2.12 -7.88 9.76
CA TRP A 36 -2.44 -7.25 8.48
C TRP A 36 -3.87 -6.67 8.50
N VAL A 37 -4.05 -5.55 7.83
CA VAL A 37 -5.35 -4.85 7.70
C VAL A 37 -5.76 -4.64 6.26
N LEU A 38 -4.80 -4.69 5.35
CA LEU A 38 -5.02 -4.66 3.91
C LEU A 38 -4.03 -5.61 3.27
N ASP A 39 -4.53 -6.50 2.43
CA ASP A 39 -3.72 -7.33 1.56
C ASP A 39 -4.25 -7.19 0.13
N HIS A 40 -3.35 -6.84 -0.77
CA HIS A 40 -3.66 -6.48 -2.14
C HIS A 40 -2.59 -7.03 -3.07
N GLY A 41 -2.95 -7.32 -4.28
CA GLY A 41 -2.02 -7.77 -5.29
C GLY A 41 -2.65 -7.88 -6.66
N ASP A 42 -1.84 -8.27 -7.62
CA ASP A 42 -2.27 -8.51 -8.98
C ASP A 42 -1.36 -9.53 -9.65
N SER A 43 -1.88 -10.15 -10.69
CA SER A 43 -1.10 -10.98 -11.60
C SER A 43 -0.32 -10.12 -12.57
N LEU A 44 0.87 -10.58 -12.96
CA LEU A 44 1.72 -9.89 -13.93
C LEU A 44 2.02 -10.83 -15.10
N ALA A 45 2.03 -10.26 -16.31
CA ALA A 45 2.46 -10.98 -17.51
C ALA A 45 3.98 -11.24 -17.49
N THR A 46 4.74 -10.30 -16.94
CA THR A 46 6.19 -10.40 -16.78
C THR A 46 6.53 -10.35 -15.29
N PRO A 47 7.41 -11.24 -14.80
CA PRO A 47 7.83 -11.21 -13.39
C PRO A 47 8.42 -9.84 -13.03
N ARG A 48 8.10 -9.36 -11.82
CA ARG A 48 8.75 -8.19 -11.25
C ARG A 48 10.22 -8.52 -11.00
N ALA A 49 11.12 -7.63 -11.43
CA ALA A 49 12.54 -7.79 -11.16
C ALA A 49 12.80 -7.86 -9.66
N ALA A 50 13.54 -8.89 -9.22
CA ALA A 50 13.96 -8.99 -7.84
C ALA A 50 15.10 -8.01 -7.57
N PRO A 51 15.06 -7.23 -6.48
CA PRO A 51 16.20 -6.46 -6.05
C PRO A 51 17.31 -7.39 -5.56
N ASP A 52 18.57 -6.94 -5.63
CA ASP A 52 19.72 -7.72 -5.13
C ASP A 52 19.64 -7.96 -3.63
N PHE A 53 19.04 -7.03 -2.89
CA PHE A 53 18.85 -7.08 -1.45
C PHE A 53 17.43 -6.67 -1.07
N ILE A 54 16.99 -7.05 0.13
CA ILE A 54 15.75 -6.52 0.69
C ILE A 54 15.92 -5.02 0.89
N GLU A 55 15.09 -4.24 0.19
CA GLU A 55 15.04 -2.79 0.37
C GLU A 55 14.15 -2.45 1.55
N SER A 56 14.61 -1.52 2.37
CA SER A 56 13.86 -1.00 3.51
C SER A 56 13.90 0.52 3.50
N ARG A 57 12.74 1.12 3.74
CA ARG A 57 12.60 2.57 3.91
C ARG A 57 11.87 2.84 5.20
N GLN A 58 12.30 3.88 5.91
CA GLN A 58 11.68 4.32 7.15
C GLN A 58 11.35 5.79 7.05
N ALA A 59 10.15 6.16 7.53
CA ALA A 59 9.77 7.56 7.63
C ALA A 59 10.66 8.30 8.62
N LYS A 60 10.88 9.58 8.35
CA LYS A 60 11.56 10.48 9.29
C LYS A 60 10.66 10.79 10.47
N CYS A 61 11.27 10.97 11.64
CA CYS A 61 10.57 11.47 12.82
C CYS A 61 10.56 13.01 12.86
N GLY A 62 9.70 13.59 13.65
CA GLY A 62 9.65 15.03 13.90
C GLY A 62 8.31 15.67 13.58
N ALA A 63 8.21 16.97 13.83
CA ALA A 63 7.02 17.76 13.55
C ALA A 63 6.76 17.85 12.03
N ARG A 64 5.50 17.77 11.64
CA ARG A 64 5.07 17.81 10.25
C ARG A 64 3.71 18.47 10.10
N PRO A 65 3.41 18.99 8.91
CA PRO A 65 2.08 19.50 8.62
C PRO A 65 1.04 18.35 8.62
N ALA A 66 -0.22 18.71 8.79
CA ALA A 66 -1.31 17.76 8.65
C ALA A 66 -1.29 17.14 7.25
N VAL A 67 -1.48 15.83 7.19
CA VAL A 67 -1.55 15.09 5.92
C VAL A 67 -2.95 15.26 5.34
N PRO A 68 -3.10 15.81 4.13
CA PRO A 68 -4.40 15.85 3.49
C PRO A 68 -4.83 14.41 3.12
N ILE A 69 -6.06 14.08 3.46
CA ILE A 69 -6.69 12.84 3.00
C ILE A 69 -7.18 13.08 1.58
N GLU A 70 -6.78 12.23 0.65
CA GLU A 70 -7.28 12.30 -0.73
C GLU A 70 -8.78 12.03 -0.74
N ALA A 71 -9.54 12.93 -1.37
CA ALA A 71 -10.95 12.70 -1.63
C ALA A 71 -11.10 11.74 -2.82
N GLY A 72 -11.94 10.73 -2.67
CA GLY A 72 -12.35 9.88 -3.78
C GLY A 72 -13.41 10.55 -4.63
N ASN A 73 -13.65 9.97 -5.81
CA ASN A 73 -14.77 10.33 -6.66
C ASN A 73 -16.06 9.66 -6.16
N GLN A 74 -17.19 10.19 -6.61
CA GLN A 74 -18.47 9.58 -6.28
C GLN A 74 -18.54 8.11 -6.76
N GLY A 75 -18.99 7.22 -5.89
CA GLY A 75 -19.07 5.78 -6.16
C GLY A 75 -17.80 4.99 -5.87
N ASP A 76 -16.69 5.67 -5.55
CA ASP A 76 -15.47 4.98 -5.11
C ASP A 76 -15.62 4.42 -3.70
N ASP A 77 -15.12 3.20 -3.51
CA ASP A 77 -14.97 2.60 -2.18
C ASP A 77 -13.53 2.84 -1.72
N MET A 78 -13.37 3.68 -0.69
CA MET A 78 -12.07 4.08 -0.19
C MET A 78 -11.86 3.62 1.25
N ALA A 79 -10.66 3.09 1.50
CA ALA A 79 -10.13 2.89 2.84
C ALA A 79 -8.82 3.68 2.95
N VAL A 80 -8.65 4.35 4.08
CA VAL A 80 -7.46 5.16 4.36
C VAL A 80 -6.94 4.84 5.75
N GLY A 81 -5.64 4.95 5.92
CA GLY A 81 -5.01 4.78 7.22
C GLY A 81 -3.83 5.71 7.38
N LEU A 82 -3.52 5.97 8.64
CA LEU A 82 -2.46 6.88 9.03
C LEU A 82 -1.79 6.30 10.27
N SER A 83 -0.46 6.26 10.28
CA SER A 83 0.24 5.87 11.52
C SER A 83 -0.08 6.84 12.65
N PRO A 84 -0.06 6.41 13.93
CA PRO A 84 -0.34 7.30 15.05
C PRO A 84 0.51 8.56 15.06
N ASP A 85 1.77 8.48 14.66
CA ASP A 85 2.65 9.62 14.50
C ASP A 85 2.49 10.34 13.15
N GLN A 86 1.57 9.86 12.28
CA GLN A 86 1.23 10.42 10.97
C GLN A 86 2.39 10.45 9.96
N THR A 87 3.44 9.69 10.16
CA THR A 87 4.59 9.64 9.25
C THR A 87 4.41 8.66 8.09
N LEU A 88 3.43 7.78 8.17
CA LEU A 88 3.02 6.88 7.12
C LEU A 88 1.53 7.02 6.87
N SER A 89 1.14 7.17 5.61
CA SER A 89 -0.26 7.10 5.18
C SER A 89 -0.44 6.07 4.07
N TRP A 90 -1.60 5.46 4.02
CA TRP A 90 -1.97 4.58 2.92
C TRP A 90 -3.42 4.81 2.51
N THR A 91 -3.70 4.56 1.25
CA THR A 91 -5.03 4.69 0.66
C THR A 91 -5.30 3.51 -0.26
N SER A 92 -6.46 2.92 -0.12
CA SER A 92 -6.96 1.89 -1.03
C SER A 92 -8.26 2.39 -1.65
N THR A 93 -8.33 2.41 -2.96
CA THR A 93 -9.50 2.86 -3.72
C THR A 93 -9.96 1.76 -4.65
N VAL A 94 -11.25 1.40 -4.59
CA VAL A 94 -11.91 0.52 -5.55
C VAL A 94 -12.96 1.34 -6.28
N ARG A 95 -12.82 1.45 -7.60
CA ARG A 95 -13.75 2.20 -8.46
C ARG A 95 -14.94 1.35 -8.87
N PRO A 96 -16.03 1.97 -9.37
CA PRO A 96 -17.20 1.22 -9.84
C PRO A 96 -16.90 0.21 -10.94
N ASP A 97 -15.88 0.45 -11.77
CA ASP A 97 -15.43 -0.49 -12.81
C ASP A 97 -14.56 -1.64 -12.27
N GLN A 98 -14.37 -1.70 -10.93
CA GLN A 98 -13.53 -2.64 -10.21
C GLN A 98 -12.03 -2.46 -10.44
N SER A 99 -11.60 -1.36 -11.05
CA SER A 99 -10.19 -0.97 -11.00
C SER A 99 -9.81 -0.58 -9.57
N ARG A 100 -8.55 -0.78 -9.21
CA ARG A 100 -8.06 -0.54 -7.86
C ARG A 100 -6.78 0.27 -7.88
N ARG A 101 -6.58 1.04 -6.84
CA ARG A 101 -5.33 1.74 -6.60
C ARG A 101 -4.98 1.70 -5.12
N VAL A 102 -3.75 1.34 -4.81
CA VAL A 102 -3.19 1.39 -3.46
C VAL A 102 -1.96 2.28 -3.47
N THR A 103 -1.96 3.30 -2.63
CA THR A 103 -0.82 4.20 -2.46
C THR A 103 -0.32 4.16 -1.03
N VAL A 104 0.99 4.26 -0.87
CA VAL A 104 1.64 4.40 0.44
C VAL A 104 2.59 5.58 0.36
N ARG A 105 2.55 6.44 1.38
CA ARG A 105 3.40 7.62 1.48
C ARG A 105 4.15 7.62 2.81
N LEU A 106 5.39 8.07 2.76
CA LEU A 106 6.25 8.24 3.93
C LEU A 106 6.68 9.69 4.06
N TRP A 107 6.75 10.18 5.30
CA TRP A 107 7.32 11.48 5.63
C TRP A 107 8.83 11.45 5.46
N ASP A 108 9.38 12.37 4.67
CA ASP A 108 10.82 12.47 4.40
C ASP A 108 11.55 13.53 5.24
N GLY A 109 10.80 14.20 6.14
CA GLY A 109 11.26 15.31 6.95
C GLY A 109 10.82 16.68 6.42
N LYS A 110 10.24 16.71 5.22
CA LYS A 110 9.74 17.92 4.56
C LYS A 110 8.36 17.71 3.95
N ASP A 111 8.18 16.62 3.22
CA ASP A 111 6.95 16.29 2.51
C ASP A 111 6.59 14.81 2.67
N MET A 112 5.34 14.46 2.38
CA MET A 112 4.90 13.07 2.22
C MET A 112 5.26 12.60 0.82
N GLN A 113 6.13 11.59 0.73
CA GLN A 113 6.59 11.01 -0.52
C GLN A 113 5.84 9.72 -0.82
N THR A 114 5.32 9.59 -2.03
CA THR A 114 4.73 8.33 -2.49
C THR A 114 5.84 7.31 -2.73
N VAL A 115 5.82 6.22 -1.98
CA VAL A 115 6.80 5.13 -2.08
C VAL A 115 6.24 3.88 -2.73
N ILE A 116 4.92 3.72 -2.71
CA ILE A 116 4.20 2.64 -3.40
C ILE A 116 2.98 3.24 -4.09
N ASP A 117 2.79 2.92 -5.36
CA ASP A 117 1.61 3.28 -6.16
C ASP A 117 1.26 2.08 -7.05
N ASN A 118 0.34 1.26 -6.58
CA ASN A 118 -0.13 0.09 -7.31
C ASN A 118 -1.46 0.41 -7.99
N GLN A 119 -1.51 0.23 -9.29
CA GLN A 119 -2.72 0.42 -10.10
C GLN A 119 -3.10 -0.91 -10.75
N VAL A 120 -4.33 -1.33 -10.54
CA VAL A 120 -4.89 -2.57 -11.11
C VAL A 120 -6.01 -2.19 -12.06
N ALA A 121 -5.88 -2.61 -13.32
CA ALA A 121 -6.89 -2.40 -14.33
C ALA A 121 -8.21 -3.10 -13.98
N PRO A 122 -9.36 -2.64 -14.51
CA PRO A 122 -10.61 -3.37 -14.36
C PRO A 122 -10.48 -4.79 -14.88
N PRO A 123 -11.18 -5.76 -14.26
CA PRO A 123 -11.18 -7.12 -14.78
C PRO A 123 -11.74 -7.15 -16.22
N VAL A 124 -11.13 -7.98 -17.07
CA VAL A 124 -11.64 -8.19 -18.43
C VAL A 124 -12.95 -8.96 -18.32
N PRO A 125 -14.04 -8.49 -18.97
CA PRO A 125 -15.29 -9.23 -18.99
C PRO A 125 -15.06 -10.66 -19.50
N ALA A 126 -15.66 -11.64 -18.84
CA ALA A 126 -15.64 -13.00 -19.33
C ALA A 126 -16.24 -13.03 -20.75
N GLN A 127 -15.49 -13.56 -21.71
CA GLN A 127 -16.01 -13.75 -23.05
C GLN A 127 -17.04 -14.89 -23.02
N PRO A 128 -18.18 -14.73 -23.72
CA PRO A 128 -19.18 -15.78 -23.79
C PRO A 128 -18.68 -17.03 -24.50
#